data_d3505f76a3d2db3f7ac7af680bbb2b3e
#
_entry.id   d3505f76a3d2db3f7ac7af680bbb2b3e
#
_cell.length_a   1.000
_cell.length_b   1.000
_cell.length_c   1.000
_cell.angle_alpha   90.00
_cell.angle_beta   90.00
_cell.angle_gamma   90.00
#
_symmetry.space_group_name_H-M   'P 1'
#
loop_
_entity.id
_entity.type
_entity.pdbx_description
1 polymer ?
#
loop_
_entity_poly.entity_id
_entity_poly.type
_entity_poly.pdbx_seq_one_letter_code
_entity_poly.pdbx_strand_id
1 'polypeptide(L)' 'MDTKDEWAGRVKRLMKAELKRRDVSYGELAHRLTEMGIEETEASVTMKVNRGAFPTWFFFAAMSVIGCPLIRLEDV' A
#
# COMPACT_ATOMS: atom_id res chain seq x y z
N MET A 1 19.00 1.84 -15.95
CA MET A 1 18.08 2.96 -15.80
C MET A 1 16.75 2.47 -15.24
N ASP A 2 16.25 3.13 -14.20
CA ASP A 2 14.99 2.73 -13.58
C ASP A 2 13.82 3.14 -14.45
N THR A 3 13.00 2.17 -14.82
CA THR A 3 11.79 2.40 -15.59
C THR A 3 10.60 2.57 -14.66
N LYS A 4 9.47 2.96 -15.25
CA LYS A 4 8.20 3.04 -14.53
C LYS A 4 7.85 1.69 -13.90
N ASP A 5 8.06 0.60 -14.60
CA ASP A 5 7.75 -0.73 -14.10
C ASP A 5 8.65 -1.13 -12.93
N GLU A 6 9.91 -0.73 -12.98
CA GLU A 6 10.82 -0.97 -11.86
C GLU A 6 10.38 -0.21 -10.62
N TRP A 7 9.97 1.04 -10.77
CA TRP A 7 9.47 1.83 -9.66
C TRP A 7 8.17 1.27 -9.10
N ALA A 8 7.26 0.83 -9.97
CA ALA A 8 6.02 0.17 -9.53
C ALA A 8 6.34 -1.08 -8.71
N GLY A 9 7.34 -1.85 -9.16
CA GLY A 9 7.79 -3.03 -8.41
C GLY A 9 8.37 -2.69 -7.04
N ARG A 10 9.09 -1.59 -6.95
CA ARG A 10 9.65 -1.12 -5.68
C ARG A 10 8.54 -0.73 -4.70
N VAL A 11 7.55 0.02 -5.17
CA VAL A 11 6.41 0.42 -4.34
C VAL A 11 5.63 -0.80 -3.87
N LYS A 12 5.39 -1.74 -4.78
CA LYS A 12 4.71 -2.99 -4.45
C LYS A 12 5.44 -3.74 -3.33
N ARG A 13 6.74 -3.90 -3.44
CA ARG A 13 7.53 -4.60 -2.43
C ARG A 13 7.53 -3.87 -1.10
N LEU A 14 7.61 -2.54 -1.14
CA LEU A 14 7.56 -1.73 0.07
C LEU A 14 6.23 -1.92 0.80
N MET A 15 5.12 -1.82 0.08
CA MET A 15 3.80 -1.98 0.68
C MET A 15 3.62 -3.37 1.27
N LYS A 16 4.01 -4.41 0.53
CA LYS A 16 3.92 -5.78 1.03
C LYS A 16 4.76 -5.98 2.29
N ALA A 17 5.96 -5.42 2.32
CA ALA A 17 6.85 -5.53 3.47
C ALA A 17 6.25 -4.83 4.70
N GLU A 18 5.70 -3.63 4.53
CA GLU A 18 5.11 -2.89 5.64
C GLU A 18 3.85 -3.55 6.18
N LEU A 19 3.01 -4.08 5.31
CA LEU A 19 1.82 -4.82 5.71
C LEU A 19 2.21 -6.08 6.49
N LYS A 20 3.20 -6.82 5.98
CA LYS A 20 3.66 -8.04 6.64
C LYS A 20 4.28 -7.74 8.00
N ARG A 21 5.10 -6.70 8.08
CA ARG A 21 5.74 -6.30 9.33
C ARG A 21 4.73 -5.97 10.42
N ARG A 22 3.58 -5.43 10.03
CA ARG A 22 2.53 -5.03 10.96
C ARG A 22 1.40 -6.04 11.07
N ASP A 23 1.56 -7.18 10.38
CA ASP A 23 0.57 -8.26 10.38
C ASP A 23 -0.81 -7.80 9.93
N VAL A 24 -0.85 -7.01 8.85
CA VAL A 24 -2.09 -6.51 8.28
C VAL A 24 -2.30 -7.17 6.92
N SER A 25 -3.40 -7.90 6.78
CA SER A 25 -3.77 -8.52 5.51
C SER A 25 -4.41 -7.48 4.57
N TYR A 26 -4.55 -7.83 3.30
CA TYR A 26 -5.26 -6.97 2.36
C TYR A 26 -6.71 -6.75 2.77
N GLY A 27 -7.35 -7.78 3.31
CA GLY A 27 -8.72 -7.65 3.80
C GLY A 27 -8.81 -6.69 4.98
N GLU A 28 -7.87 -6.77 5.90
CA GLU A 28 -7.83 -5.87 7.05
C GLU A 28 -7.54 -4.44 6.61
N LEU A 29 -6.63 -4.26 5.65
CA LEU A 29 -6.36 -2.94 5.10
C LEU A 29 -7.61 -2.34 4.46
N ALA A 30 -8.33 -3.15 3.66
CA ALA A 30 -9.58 -2.71 3.05
C ALA A 30 -10.60 -2.30 4.09
N HIS A 31 -10.72 -3.07 5.17
CA HIS A 31 -11.64 -2.78 6.25
C HIS A 31 -11.31 -1.45 6.92
N ARG A 32 -10.04 -1.22 7.25
CA ARG A 32 -9.60 0.01 7.90
C ARG A 32 -9.81 1.23 7.01
N LEU A 33 -9.54 1.09 5.71
CA LEU A 33 -9.77 2.17 4.76
C LEU A 33 -11.26 2.50 4.65
N THR A 34 -12.10 1.47 4.57
CA THR A 34 -13.55 1.66 4.50
C THR A 34 -14.08 2.36 5.73
N GLU A 35 -13.58 2.01 6.91
CA GLU A 35 -13.98 2.69 8.14
C GLU A 35 -13.56 4.17 8.17
N MET A 36 -12.48 4.49 7.48
CA MET A 36 -12.01 5.88 7.33
C MET A 36 -12.85 6.66 6.31
N GLY A 37 -13.70 5.99 5.56
CA GLY A 37 -14.51 6.62 4.51
C GLY A 37 -13.98 6.40 3.10
N ILE A 38 -12.92 5.59 2.94
CA ILE A 38 -12.35 5.25 1.65
C ILE A 38 -12.79 3.83 1.30
N GLU A 39 -13.79 3.72 0.44
CA GLU A 39 -14.38 2.44 0.09
C GLU A 39 -13.40 1.55 -0.67
N GLU A 40 -13.05 0.41 -0.08
CA GLU A 40 -12.17 -0.58 -0.68
C GLU A 40 -12.63 -1.98 -0.32
N THR A 41 -12.31 -2.95 -1.17
CA THR A 41 -12.52 -4.36 -0.88
C THR A 41 -11.16 -5.05 -0.88
N GLU A 42 -11.10 -6.27 -0.36
CA GLU A 42 -9.88 -7.06 -0.43
C GLU A 42 -9.40 -7.20 -1.87
N ALA A 43 -10.33 -7.43 -2.81
CA ALA A 43 -10.00 -7.57 -4.23
C ALA A 43 -9.41 -6.29 -4.80
N SER A 44 -10.01 -5.13 -4.49
CA SER A 44 -9.52 -3.84 -5.03
C SER A 44 -8.15 -3.49 -4.46
N VAL A 45 -7.93 -3.75 -3.18
CA VAL A 45 -6.61 -3.54 -2.55
C VAL A 45 -5.57 -4.46 -3.16
N THR A 46 -5.92 -5.74 -3.33
CA THR A 46 -5.02 -6.73 -3.93
C THR A 46 -4.57 -6.29 -5.31
N MET A 47 -5.50 -5.81 -6.14
CA MET A 47 -5.18 -5.32 -7.48
C MET A 47 -4.24 -4.13 -7.44
N LYS A 48 -4.55 -3.14 -6.59
CA LYS A 48 -3.74 -1.93 -6.48
C LYS A 48 -2.32 -2.23 -6.03
N VAL A 49 -2.18 -3.04 -5.00
CA VAL A 49 -0.85 -3.38 -4.48
C VAL A 49 -0.07 -4.21 -5.49
N ASN A 50 -0.71 -5.21 -6.11
CA ASN A 50 -0.02 -6.07 -7.08
C ASN A 50 0.45 -5.31 -8.31
N ARG A 51 -0.26 -4.26 -8.72
CA ARG A 51 0.17 -3.41 -9.82
C ARG A 51 1.28 -2.45 -9.41
N GLY A 52 1.34 -2.08 -8.14
CA GLY A 52 2.22 -1.02 -7.66
C GLY A 52 1.85 0.32 -8.28
N ALA A 53 0.57 0.47 -8.65
CA ALA A 53 0.08 1.67 -9.33
C ALA A 53 -1.27 2.05 -8.75
N PHE A 54 -1.34 3.23 -8.15
CA PHE A 54 -2.53 3.76 -7.48
C PHE A 54 -2.32 5.25 -7.24
N PRO A 55 -3.40 5.99 -6.94
CA PRO A 55 -3.26 7.42 -6.64
C PRO A 55 -2.37 7.64 -5.42
N THR A 56 -1.65 8.73 -5.42
CA THR A 56 -0.74 9.06 -4.31
C THR A 56 -1.46 9.10 -2.97
N TRP A 57 -2.68 9.65 -2.93
CA TRP A 57 -3.44 9.72 -1.69
C TRP A 57 -3.76 8.35 -1.12
N PHE A 58 -3.93 7.34 -1.98
CA PHE A 58 -4.19 5.97 -1.53
C PHE A 58 -2.99 5.44 -0.73
N PHE A 59 -1.79 5.67 -1.22
CA PHE A 59 -0.58 5.24 -0.52
C PHE A 59 -0.49 5.85 0.87
N PHE A 60 -0.69 7.17 0.96
CA PHE A 60 -0.62 7.84 2.25
C PHE A 60 -1.72 7.38 3.20
N ALA A 61 -2.94 7.20 2.70
CA ALA A 61 -4.04 6.70 3.51
C ALA A 61 -3.74 5.29 4.02
N ALA A 62 -3.23 4.42 3.14
CA ALA A 62 -2.88 3.04 3.52
C ALA A 62 -1.80 3.03 4.60
N MET A 63 -0.75 3.81 4.43
CA MET A 63 0.32 3.88 5.43
C MET A 63 -0.18 4.42 6.76
N SER A 64 -1.08 5.39 6.71
CA SER A 64 -1.68 5.96 7.91
C SER A 64 -2.46 4.92 8.71
N VAL A 65 -3.34 4.16 8.03
CA VAL A 65 -4.22 3.21 8.74
C VAL A 65 -3.50 1.97 9.25
N ILE A 66 -2.32 1.66 8.70
CA ILE A 66 -1.52 0.55 9.25
C ILE A 66 -0.50 1.00 10.28
N GLY A 67 -0.43 2.31 10.53
CA GLY A 67 0.46 2.85 11.56
C GLY A 67 1.91 2.98 11.12
N CYS A 68 2.15 3.25 9.84
CA CYS A 68 3.49 3.47 9.31
C CYS A 68 3.72 4.97 9.16
N PRO A 69 4.37 5.63 10.12
CA PRO A 69 4.48 7.09 10.12
C PRO A 69 5.60 7.64 9.25
N LEU A 70 6.49 6.76 8.77
CA LEU A 70 7.70 7.21 8.08
C LEU A 70 8.06 6.24 6.97
N ILE A 71 8.28 6.79 5.78
CA ILE A 71 8.82 6.06 4.63
C ILE A 71 10.11 6.74 4.22
N ARG A 72 11.18 5.97 4.11
CA ARG A 72 12.48 6.49 3.66
C ARG A 72 12.67 6.10 2.21
N LEU A 73 13.05 7.08 1.37
CA LEU A 73 13.22 6.82 -0.06
C LEU A 73 14.28 5.76 -0.34
N GLU A 74 15.29 5.67 0.49
CA GLU A 74 16.34 4.66 0.32
C GLU A 74 15.85 3.23 0.59
N ASP A 75 14.69 3.08 1.20
CA ASP A 75 14.11 1.76 1.48
C ASP A 75 13.16 1.29 0.38
N VAL A 76 12.89 2.16 -0.57
CA VAL A 76 11.96 1.84 -1.66
C VAL A 76 12.65 1.09 -2.80
#